data_e20f28d3450eb6e5caf8d88dcb2bf0c9
#
_entry.id   e20f28d3450eb6e5caf8d88dcb2bf0c9
#
_cell.length_a   1.000
_cell.length_b   1.000
_cell.length_c   1.000
_cell.angle_alpha   90.00
_cell.angle_beta   90.00
_cell.angle_gamma   90.00
#
_symmetry.space_group_name_H-M   'P 1'
#
loop_
_entity.id
_entity.type
_entity.pdbx_description
1 polymer ?
#
loop_
_entity_poly.entity_id
_entity_poly.type
_entity_poly.pdbx_seq_one_letter_code
_entity_poly.pdbx_strand_id
1 'polypeptide(L)'
;MLGLPSTIHAASPAKVAIIVGPVGTLTPTYLALADAAAAAAEQRGAVVARAYSPYATPGNVLAAVADAQVVIYFGHGYGHPSPYGGLNTAKQNGWALQGPASHGTHGDAAGEIAYYGEDWIVANARPAPGFVMIYSNTCYAPGASEGGHEPASAWVAAQRVAYYSRAVFAMGGSAYFATDFDRGAADLVGRLLGDRAATFGSAFVSDHRFVPSALTSQPHPLSGGQAIWLHRSKYTDGPPNYWYAFAGNPDLNPMLAWDQTPPTASLTSPEPGASDVRPGAKVTVQLSEPVIGISTETLSLRDADGEPVAFTMAHDPASLVATLTPDAPLTLSSRYTVVASAGIRDLAGRALEPVSWSFVTRLDADPLSATLPIVLESGSHELLRFGPDGTVAEHRALDVVDRRWLQADRRARLVGQHGSWLEIDDPSLGRWWVAESGQAHALGLVEEVALAADTRLTLPPQEHLTHRFDEAGVSLTPGIEIAGDRVVTVDRRRVLDGRTFLRMTGGGIAGAWIESTPAIAQTEASARRVLATTERASEARLVLEPGLRIAFRFDRAGRVVERRTLSDEEIGSLALTTRERSIIGVSPFAIVASGELGGWALPEGPGIQILAASRTPDVAD
;
A
#
# COMPACT_ATOMS: atom_id res chain seq x y z
N MET A 1 14.88 -13.44 12.25
CA MET A 1 13.81 -14.42 12.55
C MET A 1 13.54 -15.19 11.27
N LEU A 2 13.67 -16.50 11.32
CA LEU A 2 13.43 -17.39 10.19
C LEU A 2 11.94 -17.37 9.86
N GLY A 3 11.59 -16.92 8.64
CA GLY A 3 10.23 -16.99 8.15
C GLY A 3 9.77 -18.44 8.06
N LEU A 4 8.64 -18.74 8.69
CA LEU A 4 7.93 -19.99 8.49
C LEU A 4 7.51 -20.09 7.01
N PRO A 5 7.69 -21.25 6.36
CA PRO A 5 7.22 -21.42 5.00
C PRO A 5 5.69 -21.30 5.00
N SER A 6 5.16 -20.43 4.13
CA SER A 6 3.73 -20.37 3.82
C SER A 6 3.29 -21.77 3.40
N THR A 7 2.50 -22.44 4.21
CA THR A 7 1.85 -23.68 3.84
C THR A 7 0.89 -23.37 2.70
N ILE A 8 1.28 -23.77 1.48
CA ILE A 8 0.33 -23.91 0.38
C ILE A 8 -0.74 -24.85 0.92
N HIS A 9 -1.93 -24.35 1.18
CA HIS A 9 -3.08 -25.18 1.52
C HIS A 9 -3.34 -26.07 0.29
N ALA A 10 -2.97 -27.34 0.39
CA ALA A 10 -3.41 -28.31 -0.58
C ALA A 10 -4.94 -28.32 -0.54
N ALA A 11 -5.59 -28.05 -1.66
CA ALA A 11 -7.03 -28.12 -1.77
C ALA A 11 -7.50 -29.47 -1.19
N SER A 12 -8.53 -29.45 -0.35
CA SER A 12 -9.09 -30.70 0.22
C SER A 12 -9.46 -31.64 -0.91
N PRO A 13 -9.20 -32.97 -0.76
CA PRO A 13 -9.53 -33.94 -1.79
C PRO A 13 -11.02 -33.89 -2.13
N ALA A 14 -11.33 -33.94 -3.43
CA ALA A 14 -12.72 -33.92 -3.86
C ALA A 14 -13.48 -35.13 -3.27
N LYS A 15 -14.73 -34.92 -2.85
CA LYS A 15 -15.61 -35.96 -2.37
C LYS A 15 -16.52 -36.44 -3.53
N VAL A 16 -16.55 -37.74 -3.78
CA VAL A 16 -17.42 -38.39 -4.73
C VAL A 16 -18.40 -39.29 -3.99
N ALA A 17 -19.70 -39.06 -4.14
CA ALA A 17 -20.74 -39.93 -3.62
C ALA A 17 -21.21 -40.90 -4.73
N ILE A 18 -21.24 -42.18 -4.46
CA ILE A 18 -21.74 -43.19 -5.39
C ILE A 18 -22.90 -43.94 -4.75
N ILE A 19 -24.02 -43.92 -5.44
CA ILE A 19 -25.28 -44.52 -5.03
C ILE A 19 -25.61 -45.69 -5.98
N VAL A 20 -25.89 -46.85 -5.43
CA VAL A 20 -26.44 -47.99 -6.20
C VAL A 20 -27.76 -48.39 -5.58
N GLY A 21 -28.87 -48.08 -6.27
CA GLY A 21 -30.20 -48.53 -5.88
C GLY A 21 -30.43 -50.04 -6.17
N PRO A 22 -31.46 -50.66 -5.58
CA PRO A 22 -31.83 -52.04 -5.90
C PRO A 22 -32.40 -52.12 -7.31
N VAL A 23 -31.90 -53.06 -8.11
CA VAL A 23 -32.33 -53.32 -9.51
C VAL A 23 -32.48 -54.84 -9.77
N GLY A 24 -32.90 -55.58 -8.77
CA GLY A 24 -33.10 -57.00 -8.83
C GLY A 24 -31.85 -57.78 -9.26
N THR A 25 -31.95 -58.61 -10.26
CA THR A 25 -30.86 -59.43 -10.78
C THR A 25 -29.73 -58.64 -11.44
N LEU A 26 -29.94 -57.38 -11.80
CA LEU A 26 -28.93 -56.50 -12.38
C LEU A 26 -28.06 -55.78 -11.31
N THR A 27 -28.44 -55.85 -10.03
CA THR A 27 -27.71 -55.15 -8.96
C THR A 27 -26.22 -55.53 -8.89
N PRO A 28 -25.80 -56.82 -9.02
CA PRO A 28 -24.36 -57.15 -9.04
C PRO A 28 -23.57 -56.48 -10.18
N THR A 29 -24.19 -56.35 -11.35
CA THR A 29 -23.57 -55.63 -12.48
C THR A 29 -23.41 -54.15 -12.18
N TYR A 30 -24.44 -53.51 -11.60
CA TYR A 30 -24.38 -52.10 -11.24
C TYR A 30 -23.38 -51.82 -10.13
N LEU A 31 -23.23 -52.73 -9.16
CA LEU A 31 -22.20 -52.68 -8.15
C LEU A 31 -20.77 -52.70 -8.75
N ALA A 32 -20.55 -53.59 -9.73
CA ALA A 32 -19.27 -53.69 -10.42
C ALA A 32 -18.94 -52.41 -11.24
N LEU A 33 -19.93 -51.79 -11.89
CA LEU A 33 -19.77 -50.52 -12.61
C LEU A 33 -19.51 -49.37 -11.62
N ALA A 34 -20.17 -49.35 -10.48
CA ALA A 34 -19.98 -48.37 -9.41
C ALA A 34 -18.60 -48.50 -8.78
N ASP A 35 -18.10 -49.72 -8.56
CA ASP A 35 -16.74 -49.93 -8.03
C ASP A 35 -15.67 -49.50 -9.06
N ALA A 36 -15.93 -49.66 -10.35
CA ALA A 36 -15.05 -49.12 -11.39
C ALA A 36 -15.01 -47.57 -11.36
N ALA A 37 -16.15 -46.93 -11.13
CA ALA A 37 -16.22 -45.46 -10.97
C ALA A 37 -15.54 -45.02 -9.68
N ALA A 38 -15.69 -45.77 -8.59
CA ALA A 38 -14.99 -45.50 -7.32
C ALA A 38 -13.49 -45.59 -7.50
N ALA A 39 -12.97 -46.64 -8.11
CA ALA A 39 -11.56 -46.81 -8.38
C ALA A 39 -10.98 -45.68 -9.27
N ALA A 40 -11.75 -45.25 -10.30
CA ALA A 40 -11.34 -44.13 -11.15
C ALA A 40 -11.23 -42.80 -10.36
N ALA A 41 -12.17 -42.54 -9.44
CA ALA A 41 -12.14 -41.36 -8.57
C ALA A 41 -11.00 -41.43 -7.56
N GLU A 42 -10.80 -42.57 -6.89
CA GLU A 42 -9.72 -42.77 -5.91
C GLU A 42 -8.33 -42.65 -6.54
N GLN A 43 -8.13 -43.12 -7.77
CA GLN A 43 -6.89 -42.92 -8.55
C GLN A 43 -6.58 -41.45 -8.81
N ARG A 44 -7.57 -40.59 -8.75
CA ARG A 44 -7.43 -39.12 -8.83
C ARG A 44 -7.32 -38.42 -7.46
N GLY A 45 -7.22 -39.18 -6.39
CA GLY A 45 -7.10 -38.69 -5.03
C GLY A 45 -8.41 -38.26 -4.37
N ALA A 46 -9.57 -38.62 -4.96
CA ALA A 46 -10.86 -38.31 -4.36
C ALA A 46 -11.18 -39.22 -3.19
N VAL A 47 -11.96 -38.68 -2.23
CA VAL A 47 -12.58 -39.48 -1.16
C VAL A 47 -13.92 -39.98 -1.65
N VAL A 48 -14.15 -41.31 -1.65
CA VAL A 48 -15.36 -41.91 -2.15
C VAL A 48 -16.30 -42.36 -1.03
N ALA A 49 -17.50 -41.79 -1.00
CA ALA A 49 -18.59 -42.21 -0.12
C ALA A 49 -19.56 -43.16 -0.89
N ARG A 50 -19.80 -44.34 -0.37
CA ARG A 50 -20.61 -45.38 -1.00
C ARG A 50 -21.93 -45.59 -0.28
N ALA A 51 -23.04 -45.55 -1.01
CA ALA A 51 -24.36 -45.92 -0.55
C ALA A 51 -24.97 -46.99 -1.50
N TYR A 52 -24.55 -48.22 -1.27
CA TYR A 52 -24.85 -49.34 -2.17
C TYR A 52 -25.99 -50.23 -1.65
N SER A 53 -26.86 -50.68 -2.54
CA SER A 53 -27.81 -51.76 -2.24
C SER A 53 -27.07 -52.95 -1.61
N PRO A 54 -27.59 -53.58 -0.54
CA PRO A 54 -28.92 -53.39 0.04
C PRO A 54 -29.01 -52.30 1.10
N TYR A 55 -27.99 -51.43 1.23
CA TYR A 55 -27.91 -50.37 2.24
C TYR A 55 -28.11 -48.99 1.66
N ALA A 56 -28.56 -48.84 0.40
CA ALA A 56 -28.88 -47.56 -0.21
C ALA A 56 -30.22 -47.00 0.34
N THR A 57 -30.29 -46.85 1.66
CA THR A 57 -31.43 -46.22 2.35
C THR A 57 -31.36 -44.69 2.20
N PRO A 58 -32.49 -43.97 2.34
CA PRO A 58 -32.49 -42.51 2.29
C PRO A 58 -31.45 -41.88 3.20
N GLY A 59 -31.33 -42.32 4.44
CA GLY A 59 -30.36 -41.80 5.42
C GLY A 59 -28.91 -41.99 4.98
N ASN A 60 -28.54 -43.20 4.53
CA ASN A 60 -27.20 -43.50 4.05
C ASN A 60 -26.85 -42.72 2.78
N VAL A 61 -27.82 -42.57 1.86
CA VAL A 61 -27.65 -41.80 0.64
C VAL A 61 -27.43 -40.33 0.94
N LEU A 62 -28.23 -39.72 1.82
CA LEU A 62 -28.07 -38.33 2.21
C LEU A 62 -26.72 -38.09 2.91
N ALA A 63 -26.26 -39.00 3.76
CA ALA A 63 -24.95 -38.92 4.41
C ALA A 63 -23.79 -39.03 3.39
N ALA A 64 -23.92 -39.88 2.36
CA ALA A 64 -22.92 -39.98 1.32
C ALA A 64 -22.87 -38.72 0.45
N VAL A 65 -24.03 -38.17 0.07
CA VAL A 65 -24.16 -37.00 -0.82
C VAL A 65 -23.75 -35.67 -0.14
N ALA A 66 -23.85 -35.56 1.19
CA ALA A 66 -23.48 -34.33 1.90
C ALA A 66 -22.06 -33.86 1.48
N ASP A 67 -21.95 -32.62 1.04
CA ASP A 67 -20.70 -31.97 0.61
C ASP A 67 -19.93 -32.67 -0.54
N ALA A 68 -20.60 -33.54 -1.31
CA ALA A 68 -19.98 -34.20 -2.46
C ALA A 68 -19.90 -33.28 -3.67
N GLN A 69 -18.73 -33.18 -4.32
CA GLN A 69 -18.52 -32.45 -5.56
C GLN A 69 -19.00 -33.24 -6.78
N VAL A 70 -19.04 -34.57 -6.70
CA VAL A 70 -19.62 -35.43 -7.74
C VAL A 70 -20.55 -36.41 -7.08
N VAL A 71 -21.76 -36.55 -7.62
CA VAL A 71 -22.74 -37.54 -7.21
C VAL A 71 -23.01 -38.48 -8.40
N ILE A 72 -22.81 -39.77 -8.23
CA ILE A 72 -23.05 -40.79 -9.26
C ILE A 72 -24.17 -41.70 -8.77
N TYR A 73 -25.18 -41.87 -9.60
CA TYR A 73 -26.30 -42.77 -9.30
C TYR A 73 -26.43 -43.86 -10.34
N PHE A 74 -26.53 -45.08 -9.88
CA PHE A 74 -26.90 -46.28 -10.63
C PHE A 74 -28.20 -46.84 -10.06
N GLY A 75 -29.20 -47.10 -10.92
CA GLY A 75 -30.46 -47.61 -10.42
C GLY A 75 -31.62 -47.41 -11.40
N HIS A 76 -32.81 -47.77 -10.95
CA HIS A 76 -34.02 -47.51 -11.75
C HIS A 76 -34.22 -46.02 -11.99
N GLY A 77 -34.66 -45.69 -13.21
CA GLY A 77 -35.06 -44.33 -13.59
C GLY A 77 -36.58 -44.26 -13.76
N TYR A 78 -37.17 -43.14 -13.34
CA TYR A 78 -38.57 -42.81 -13.61
C TYR A 78 -38.60 -41.33 -14.02
N GLY A 79 -38.43 -41.09 -15.32
CA GLY A 79 -38.34 -39.75 -15.90
C GLY A 79 -39.66 -39.26 -16.50
N HIS A 80 -39.77 -37.95 -16.68
CA HIS A 80 -40.86 -37.31 -17.39
C HIS A 80 -40.35 -36.67 -18.69
N PRO A 81 -41.05 -36.80 -19.82
CA PRO A 81 -42.30 -37.53 -20.09
C PRO A 81 -42.17 -39.07 -20.01
N SER A 82 -43.18 -39.69 -19.41
CA SER A 82 -43.23 -41.12 -19.18
C SER A 82 -44.48 -41.73 -19.85
N PRO A 83 -44.41 -42.97 -20.36
CA PRO A 83 -45.60 -43.67 -20.85
C PRO A 83 -46.57 -44.06 -19.72
N TYR A 84 -46.13 -43.99 -18.46
CA TYR A 84 -46.91 -44.45 -17.30
C TYR A 84 -47.74 -43.32 -16.63
N GLY A 85 -47.76 -42.13 -17.18
CA GLY A 85 -48.60 -41.04 -16.65
C GLY A 85 -48.00 -39.65 -16.79
N GLY A 86 -48.71 -38.67 -16.25
CA GLY A 86 -48.26 -37.27 -16.20
C GLY A 86 -47.11 -37.05 -15.26
N LEU A 87 -46.66 -35.78 -15.13
CA LEU A 87 -45.61 -35.37 -14.22
C LEU A 87 -46.01 -35.62 -12.74
N ASN A 88 -45.15 -36.34 -12.04
CA ASN A 88 -45.25 -36.59 -10.60
C ASN A 88 -43.89 -36.33 -9.93
N THR A 89 -43.68 -35.10 -9.48
CA THR A 89 -42.42 -34.64 -8.90
C THR A 89 -42.01 -35.33 -7.60
N ALA A 90 -42.99 -35.94 -6.91
CA ALA A 90 -42.72 -36.74 -5.72
C ALA A 90 -42.02 -38.08 -6.01
N LYS A 91 -42.13 -38.59 -7.25
CA LYS A 91 -41.57 -39.90 -7.62
C LYS A 91 -40.65 -39.89 -8.84
N GLN A 92 -40.78 -38.88 -9.71
CA GLN A 92 -40.04 -38.79 -10.98
C GLN A 92 -38.78 -37.94 -10.86
N ASN A 93 -37.84 -38.15 -11.79
CA ASN A 93 -36.63 -37.38 -12.00
C ASN A 93 -35.67 -37.37 -10.78
N GLY A 94 -35.65 -38.50 -10.03
CA GLY A 94 -34.85 -38.64 -8.82
C GLY A 94 -34.22 -40.02 -8.69
N TRP A 95 -34.24 -40.58 -7.49
CA TRP A 95 -33.55 -41.82 -7.15
C TRP A 95 -34.54 -42.91 -6.70
N ALA A 96 -34.35 -44.13 -7.19
CA ALA A 96 -35.01 -45.34 -6.66
C ALA A 96 -34.07 -45.95 -5.63
N LEU A 97 -34.47 -45.95 -4.38
CA LEU A 97 -33.68 -46.37 -3.23
C LEU A 97 -34.29 -47.58 -2.54
N GLN A 98 -33.57 -48.09 -1.54
CA GLN A 98 -34.06 -49.18 -0.69
C GLN A 98 -35.40 -48.80 -0.05
N GLY A 99 -36.44 -49.59 -0.35
CA GLY A 99 -37.77 -49.45 0.23
C GLY A 99 -37.89 -50.12 1.60
N PRO A 100 -38.95 -49.79 2.35
CA PRO A 100 -39.18 -50.36 3.68
C PRO A 100 -39.29 -51.89 3.70
N ALA A 101 -39.74 -52.52 2.61
CA ALA A 101 -39.92 -53.98 2.51
C ALA A 101 -38.66 -54.70 1.99
N SER A 102 -37.55 -54.00 1.74
CA SER A 102 -36.37 -54.62 1.12
C SER A 102 -35.66 -55.64 2.03
N HIS A 103 -35.81 -55.52 3.34
CA HIS A 103 -35.22 -56.42 4.36
C HIS A 103 -33.75 -56.80 4.08
N GLY A 104 -32.96 -55.89 3.53
CA GLY A 104 -31.56 -56.11 3.19
C GLY A 104 -31.30 -56.89 1.91
N THR A 105 -32.29 -57.01 1.02
CA THR A 105 -32.19 -57.66 -0.29
C THR A 105 -31.89 -56.66 -1.42
N HIS A 106 -31.51 -57.17 -2.59
CA HIS A 106 -31.36 -56.39 -3.81
C HIS A 106 -32.63 -56.39 -4.66
N GLY A 107 -33.78 -56.81 -4.08
CA GLY A 107 -35.04 -57.01 -4.79
C GLY A 107 -35.61 -55.72 -5.35
N ASP A 108 -36.39 -55.87 -6.41
CA ASP A 108 -37.12 -54.83 -7.11
C ASP A 108 -38.64 -55.03 -7.11
N ALA A 109 -39.12 -55.91 -6.24
CA ALA A 109 -40.54 -56.12 -6.04
C ALA A 109 -41.23 -54.93 -5.36
N ALA A 110 -42.55 -54.91 -5.40
CA ALA A 110 -43.35 -53.87 -4.77
C ALA A 110 -43.03 -53.74 -3.27
N GLY A 111 -42.63 -52.52 -2.83
CA GLY A 111 -42.22 -52.21 -1.48
C GLY A 111 -40.73 -52.41 -1.17
N GLU A 112 -39.99 -53.12 -2.03
CA GLU A 112 -38.52 -53.25 -1.92
C GLU A 112 -37.81 -52.01 -2.49
N ILE A 113 -38.45 -51.30 -3.42
CA ILE A 113 -38.00 -50.04 -3.99
C ILE A 113 -38.92 -48.90 -3.58
N ALA A 114 -38.33 -47.78 -3.22
CA ALA A 114 -39.01 -46.51 -3.00
C ALA A 114 -38.44 -45.44 -3.94
N TYR A 115 -39.31 -44.80 -4.72
CA TYR A 115 -38.92 -43.70 -5.60
C TYR A 115 -38.98 -42.37 -4.87
N TYR A 116 -37.84 -41.71 -4.78
CA TYR A 116 -37.65 -40.39 -4.24
C TYR A 116 -37.43 -39.40 -5.39
N GLY A 117 -38.48 -38.68 -5.76
CA GLY A 117 -38.49 -37.80 -6.92
C GLY A 117 -37.76 -36.47 -6.67
N GLU A 118 -37.85 -35.60 -7.65
CA GLU A 118 -37.12 -34.31 -7.64
C GLU A 118 -37.46 -33.43 -6.43
N ASP A 119 -38.73 -33.39 -5.98
CA ASP A 119 -39.12 -32.60 -4.81
C ASP A 119 -38.38 -33.07 -3.54
N TRP A 120 -38.26 -34.38 -3.36
CA TRP A 120 -37.60 -34.94 -2.18
C TRP A 120 -36.10 -34.71 -2.22
N ILE A 121 -35.42 -34.90 -3.37
CA ILE A 121 -33.98 -34.72 -3.47
C ILE A 121 -33.60 -33.25 -3.29
N VAL A 122 -34.36 -32.33 -3.87
CA VAL A 122 -34.12 -30.87 -3.71
C VAL A 122 -34.30 -30.43 -2.25
N ALA A 123 -35.33 -31.00 -1.57
CA ALA A 123 -35.60 -30.65 -0.18
C ALA A 123 -34.55 -31.20 0.80
N ASN A 124 -33.97 -32.37 0.55
CA ASN A 124 -33.19 -33.11 1.56
C ASN A 124 -31.70 -33.27 1.22
N ALA A 125 -31.31 -33.42 -0.04
CA ALA A 125 -29.92 -33.60 -0.42
C ALA A 125 -29.14 -32.28 -0.32
N ARG A 126 -27.88 -32.35 0.15
CA ARG A 126 -26.99 -31.21 0.35
C ARG A 126 -25.59 -31.50 -0.22
N PRO A 127 -25.48 -31.69 -1.54
CA PRO A 127 -24.16 -31.79 -2.17
C PRO A 127 -23.39 -30.46 -2.07
N ALA A 128 -22.10 -30.46 -2.40
CA ALA A 128 -21.31 -29.27 -2.47
C ALA A 128 -21.85 -28.27 -3.50
N PRO A 129 -21.74 -26.96 -3.29
CA PRO A 129 -22.05 -25.97 -4.32
C PRO A 129 -21.26 -26.26 -5.60
N GLY A 130 -21.91 -26.14 -6.76
CA GLY A 130 -21.29 -26.43 -8.06
C GLY A 130 -21.10 -27.92 -8.36
N PHE A 131 -21.68 -28.81 -7.59
CA PHE A 131 -21.54 -30.27 -7.80
C PHE A 131 -21.96 -30.72 -9.19
N VAL A 132 -21.44 -31.89 -9.60
CA VAL A 132 -21.80 -32.57 -10.84
C VAL A 132 -22.61 -33.80 -10.52
N MET A 133 -23.75 -33.97 -11.19
CA MET A 133 -24.57 -35.18 -11.12
C MET A 133 -24.33 -36.08 -12.33
N ILE A 134 -24.05 -37.34 -12.10
CA ILE A 134 -23.92 -38.38 -13.14
C ILE A 134 -24.96 -39.47 -12.89
N TYR A 135 -25.89 -39.62 -13.81
CA TYR A 135 -26.76 -40.79 -13.85
C TYR A 135 -26.14 -41.83 -14.79
N SER A 136 -25.97 -43.05 -14.31
CA SER A 136 -25.43 -44.15 -15.11
C SER A 136 -26.37 -45.33 -15.10
N ASN A 137 -26.62 -45.86 -16.28
CA ASN A 137 -27.52 -47.01 -16.47
C ASN A 137 -28.90 -46.78 -15.80
N THR A 138 -29.45 -45.61 -16.03
CA THR A 138 -30.69 -45.13 -15.40
C THR A 138 -31.70 -44.81 -16.51
N CYS A 139 -32.81 -45.50 -16.56
CA CYS A 139 -33.85 -45.30 -17.59
C CYS A 139 -34.29 -43.84 -17.65
N TYR A 140 -34.53 -43.33 -18.85
CA TYR A 140 -34.93 -41.96 -19.18
C TYR A 140 -33.86 -40.89 -18.95
N ALA A 141 -32.85 -41.11 -18.11
CA ALA A 141 -31.88 -40.11 -17.77
C ALA A 141 -31.09 -39.58 -18.98
N PRO A 142 -30.55 -40.38 -19.92
CA PRO A 142 -29.92 -39.86 -21.13
C PRO A 142 -30.93 -39.42 -22.22
N GLY A 143 -32.23 -39.47 -21.93
CA GLY A 143 -33.31 -39.18 -22.87
C GLY A 143 -33.92 -40.44 -23.56
N ALA A 144 -33.27 -41.59 -23.42
CA ALA A 144 -33.73 -42.86 -24.00
C ALA A 144 -35.09 -43.29 -23.49
N SER A 145 -35.76 -44.16 -24.26
CA SER A 145 -36.90 -44.98 -23.78
C SER A 145 -36.38 -46.26 -23.12
N GLU A 146 -37.19 -46.85 -22.25
CA GLU A 146 -36.94 -48.18 -21.70
C GLU A 146 -36.91 -49.27 -22.81
N GLY A 147 -36.26 -50.37 -22.51
CA GLY A 147 -36.26 -51.53 -23.39
C GLY A 147 -37.66 -51.98 -23.71
N GLY A 148 -37.91 -52.29 -24.99
CA GLY A 148 -39.23 -52.72 -25.48
C GLY A 148 -40.18 -51.58 -25.87
N HIS A 149 -39.84 -50.34 -25.64
CA HIS A 149 -40.58 -49.16 -26.11
C HIS A 149 -39.94 -48.53 -27.35
N GLU A 150 -40.73 -47.81 -28.14
CA GLU A 150 -40.23 -47.05 -29.28
C GLU A 150 -39.18 -46.03 -28.86
N PRO A 151 -38.12 -45.80 -29.66
CA PRO A 151 -37.14 -44.81 -29.40
C PRO A 151 -37.74 -43.40 -29.23
N ALA A 152 -37.28 -42.66 -28.24
CA ALA A 152 -37.76 -41.31 -27.98
C ALA A 152 -37.49 -40.37 -29.18
N SER A 153 -38.43 -39.48 -29.47
CA SER A 153 -38.18 -38.36 -30.36
C SER A 153 -37.16 -37.39 -29.72
N ALA A 154 -36.51 -36.57 -30.53
CA ALA A 154 -35.55 -35.57 -30.01
C ALA A 154 -36.19 -34.63 -28.98
N TRP A 155 -37.44 -34.26 -29.20
CA TRP A 155 -38.19 -33.42 -28.24
C TRP A 155 -38.41 -34.14 -26.90
N VAL A 156 -38.86 -35.40 -26.93
CA VAL A 156 -39.08 -36.21 -25.72
C VAL A 156 -37.77 -36.41 -24.96
N ALA A 157 -36.68 -36.73 -25.66
CA ALA A 157 -35.38 -36.91 -25.06
C ALA A 157 -34.89 -35.64 -24.38
N ALA A 158 -35.03 -34.47 -25.03
CA ALA A 158 -34.67 -33.18 -24.45
C ALA A 158 -35.52 -32.86 -23.22
N GLN A 159 -36.81 -33.13 -23.23
CA GLN A 159 -37.68 -32.94 -22.06
C GLN A 159 -37.23 -33.81 -20.88
N ARG A 160 -36.93 -35.09 -21.12
CA ARG A 160 -36.43 -35.99 -20.05
C ARG A 160 -35.16 -35.48 -19.40
N VAL A 161 -34.17 -35.11 -20.21
CA VAL A 161 -32.92 -34.51 -19.71
C VAL A 161 -33.19 -33.19 -18.96
N ALA A 162 -34.11 -32.36 -19.49
CA ALA A 162 -34.46 -31.10 -18.84
C ALA A 162 -35.12 -31.31 -17.47
N TYR A 163 -36.00 -32.27 -17.32
CA TYR A 163 -36.66 -32.54 -16.05
C TYR A 163 -35.71 -33.17 -15.02
N TYR A 164 -34.84 -34.10 -15.41
CA TYR A 164 -33.81 -34.63 -14.50
C TYR A 164 -32.80 -33.55 -14.06
N SER A 165 -32.31 -32.76 -15.00
CA SER A 165 -31.26 -31.78 -14.72
C SER A 165 -31.75 -30.55 -13.99
N ARG A 166 -33.03 -30.14 -14.11
CA ARG A 166 -33.54 -28.98 -13.37
C ARG A 166 -33.44 -29.16 -11.86
N ALA A 167 -33.61 -30.40 -11.35
CA ALA A 167 -33.42 -30.69 -9.93
C ALA A 167 -31.97 -30.51 -9.49
N VAL A 168 -30.99 -30.88 -10.35
CA VAL A 168 -29.57 -30.68 -10.12
C VAL A 168 -29.25 -29.19 -10.00
N PHE A 169 -29.74 -28.37 -10.92
CA PHE A 169 -29.54 -26.93 -10.91
C PHE A 169 -30.24 -26.24 -9.71
N ALA A 170 -31.43 -26.73 -9.32
CA ALA A 170 -32.13 -26.25 -8.14
C ALA A 170 -31.37 -26.50 -6.82
N MET A 171 -30.54 -27.55 -6.77
CA MET A 171 -29.64 -27.84 -5.65
C MET A 171 -28.29 -27.07 -5.72
N GLY A 172 -28.10 -26.23 -6.73
CA GLY A 172 -26.84 -25.50 -6.94
C GLY A 172 -25.77 -26.29 -7.71
N GLY A 173 -26.15 -27.33 -8.42
CA GLY A 173 -25.25 -28.10 -9.29
C GLY A 173 -24.83 -27.30 -10.53
N SER A 174 -23.66 -27.58 -11.05
CA SER A 174 -23.09 -26.93 -12.25
C SER A 174 -23.28 -27.75 -13.54
N ALA A 175 -23.41 -29.06 -13.43
CA ALA A 175 -23.56 -29.93 -14.58
C ALA A 175 -24.33 -31.21 -14.24
N TYR A 176 -25.03 -31.70 -15.27
CA TYR A 176 -25.71 -32.96 -15.31
C TYR A 176 -25.14 -33.80 -16.46
N PHE A 177 -24.80 -35.04 -16.17
CA PHE A 177 -24.46 -36.06 -17.17
C PHE A 177 -25.35 -37.29 -17.00
N ALA A 178 -25.67 -37.94 -18.08
CA ALA A 178 -26.32 -39.26 -18.05
C ALA A 178 -25.66 -40.15 -19.10
N THR A 179 -25.36 -41.40 -18.75
CA THR A 179 -24.68 -42.35 -19.62
C THR A 179 -25.15 -43.76 -19.39
N ASP A 180 -25.51 -44.43 -20.47
CA ASP A 180 -25.79 -45.89 -20.49
C ASP A 180 -24.65 -46.67 -21.16
N PHE A 181 -23.51 -46.01 -21.38
CA PHE A 181 -22.30 -46.68 -21.86
C PHE A 181 -21.67 -47.51 -20.73
N ASP A 182 -21.21 -48.72 -21.06
CA ASP A 182 -20.41 -49.51 -20.14
C ASP A 182 -19.20 -48.70 -19.62
N ARG A 183 -19.03 -48.66 -18.29
CA ARG A 183 -18.02 -47.87 -17.63
C ARG A 183 -18.08 -46.34 -17.89
N GLY A 184 -19.16 -45.84 -18.52
CA GLY A 184 -19.27 -44.43 -18.88
C GLY A 184 -19.10 -43.49 -17.69
N ALA A 185 -19.66 -43.84 -16.52
CA ALA A 185 -19.47 -43.07 -15.29
C ALA A 185 -18.02 -43.08 -14.81
N ALA A 186 -17.31 -44.23 -14.90
CA ALA A 186 -15.89 -44.31 -14.50
C ALA A 186 -15.00 -43.46 -15.42
N ASP A 187 -15.22 -43.51 -16.72
CA ASP A 187 -14.49 -42.71 -17.70
C ASP A 187 -14.74 -41.22 -17.47
N LEU A 188 -15.98 -40.83 -17.20
CA LEU A 188 -16.37 -39.44 -17.00
C LEU A 188 -15.80 -38.86 -15.70
N VAL A 189 -15.95 -39.55 -14.56
CA VAL A 189 -15.41 -39.08 -13.28
C VAL A 189 -13.89 -39.00 -13.31
N GLY A 190 -13.22 -39.93 -13.97
CA GLY A 190 -11.78 -39.92 -14.16
C GLY A 190 -11.29 -38.72 -14.97
N ARG A 191 -12.06 -38.23 -15.94
CA ARG A 191 -11.79 -37.01 -16.72
C ARG A 191 -12.04 -35.75 -15.90
N LEU A 192 -13.22 -35.66 -15.27
CA LEU A 192 -13.62 -34.50 -14.47
C LEU A 192 -12.62 -34.19 -13.31
N LEU A 193 -12.04 -35.23 -12.73
CA LEU A 193 -11.08 -35.11 -11.64
C LEU A 193 -9.62 -35.08 -12.10
N GLY A 194 -9.33 -35.52 -13.33
CA GLY A 194 -7.97 -35.73 -13.81
C GLY A 194 -7.39 -34.59 -14.63
N ASP A 195 -8.20 -33.86 -15.34
CA ASP A 195 -7.78 -32.76 -16.22
C ASP A 195 -8.27 -31.41 -15.69
N ARG A 196 -7.37 -30.67 -15.10
CA ARG A 196 -7.67 -29.33 -14.53
C ARG A 196 -8.06 -28.31 -15.61
N ALA A 197 -7.70 -28.54 -16.86
CA ALA A 197 -8.02 -27.64 -17.97
C ALA A 197 -9.34 -28.04 -18.70
N ALA A 198 -9.87 -29.24 -18.43
CA ALA A 198 -11.07 -29.71 -19.09
C ALA A 198 -12.30 -28.88 -18.72
N THR A 199 -13.09 -28.52 -19.72
CA THR A 199 -14.45 -28.01 -19.52
C THR A 199 -15.45 -29.18 -19.52
N PHE A 200 -16.68 -28.96 -19.04
CA PHE A 200 -17.73 -29.98 -19.10
C PHE A 200 -17.97 -30.46 -20.52
N GLY A 201 -17.99 -29.56 -21.50
CA GLY A 201 -18.15 -29.91 -22.90
C GLY A 201 -16.98 -30.75 -23.42
N SER A 202 -15.72 -30.39 -23.10
CA SER A 202 -14.57 -31.19 -23.50
C SER A 202 -14.55 -32.57 -22.84
N ALA A 203 -14.97 -32.69 -21.57
CA ALA A 203 -15.11 -33.96 -20.88
C ALA A 203 -16.18 -34.84 -21.54
N PHE A 204 -17.30 -34.27 -22.01
CA PHE A 204 -18.34 -34.96 -22.72
C PHE A 204 -17.87 -35.53 -24.07
N VAL A 205 -17.28 -34.70 -24.93
CA VAL A 205 -16.86 -35.09 -26.27
C VAL A 205 -15.62 -35.99 -26.31
N SER A 206 -14.86 -36.07 -25.23
CA SER A 206 -13.66 -36.91 -25.15
C SER A 206 -13.94 -38.39 -24.90
N ASP A 207 -15.20 -38.80 -24.74
CA ASP A 207 -15.55 -40.21 -24.65
C ASP A 207 -15.25 -40.92 -26.00
N HIS A 208 -14.54 -42.05 -25.94
CA HIS A 208 -14.14 -42.77 -27.14
C HIS A 208 -15.31 -43.31 -27.97
N ARG A 209 -16.52 -43.38 -27.40
CA ARG A 209 -17.79 -43.76 -28.05
C ARG A 209 -18.53 -42.56 -28.63
N PHE A 210 -18.02 -41.35 -28.40
CA PHE A 210 -18.63 -40.12 -28.91
C PHE A 210 -18.48 -40.04 -30.44
N VAL A 211 -19.58 -39.76 -31.09
CA VAL A 211 -19.63 -39.56 -32.54
C VAL A 211 -20.15 -38.15 -32.81
N PRO A 212 -19.33 -37.25 -33.38
CA PRO A 212 -19.73 -35.84 -33.57
C PRO A 212 -21.05 -35.64 -34.34
N SER A 213 -21.30 -36.47 -35.38
CA SER A 213 -22.54 -36.40 -36.17
C SER A 213 -23.79 -36.88 -35.42
N ALA A 214 -23.61 -37.53 -34.27
CA ALA A 214 -24.71 -38.02 -33.42
C ALA A 214 -25.13 -36.99 -32.35
N LEU A 215 -24.42 -35.87 -32.25
CA LEU A 215 -24.69 -34.81 -31.29
C LEU A 215 -25.75 -33.83 -31.79
N THR A 216 -26.73 -33.55 -30.92
CA THR A 216 -27.62 -32.39 -31.06
C THR A 216 -27.51 -31.52 -29.81
N SER A 217 -27.47 -30.20 -30.01
CA SER A 217 -27.38 -29.21 -28.93
C SER A 217 -28.53 -28.22 -29.03
N GLN A 218 -29.10 -27.85 -27.90
CA GLN A 218 -30.15 -26.83 -27.81
C GLN A 218 -30.10 -26.10 -26.44
N PRO A 219 -30.71 -24.92 -26.33
CA PRO A 219 -30.91 -24.27 -25.03
C PRO A 219 -31.77 -25.15 -24.11
N HIS A 220 -31.48 -25.12 -22.81
CA HIS A 220 -32.25 -25.85 -21.82
C HIS A 220 -33.64 -25.21 -21.64
N PRO A 221 -34.74 -25.93 -21.83
CA PRO A 221 -36.08 -25.35 -21.85
C PRO A 221 -36.59 -24.91 -20.46
N LEU A 222 -36.00 -25.41 -19.36
CA LEU A 222 -36.47 -25.20 -18.00
C LEU A 222 -35.43 -24.47 -17.10
N SER A 223 -34.20 -24.26 -17.60
CA SER A 223 -33.12 -23.62 -16.82
C SER A 223 -32.36 -22.67 -17.73
N GLY A 224 -32.56 -21.37 -17.54
CA GLY A 224 -31.94 -20.32 -18.35
C GLY A 224 -30.40 -20.34 -18.27
N GLY A 225 -29.73 -20.03 -19.38
CA GLY A 225 -28.28 -19.99 -19.47
C GLY A 225 -27.58 -21.35 -19.57
N GLN A 226 -28.33 -22.47 -19.54
CA GLN A 226 -27.78 -23.80 -19.69
C GLN A 226 -28.07 -24.36 -21.09
N ALA A 227 -27.25 -25.30 -21.54
CA ALA A 227 -27.46 -26.05 -22.77
C ALA A 227 -27.85 -27.52 -22.47
N ILE A 228 -28.54 -28.16 -23.40
CA ILE A 228 -28.74 -29.62 -23.43
C ILE A 228 -28.01 -30.16 -24.64
N TRP A 229 -27.18 -31.16 -24.43
CA TRP A 229 -26.52 -31.95 -25.46
C TRP A 229 -27.02 -33.38 -25.40
N LEU A 230 -27.49 -33.89 -26.53
CA LEU A 230 -28.01 -35.25 -26.69
C LEU A 230 -27.17 -35.99 -27.72
N HIS A 231 -26.66 -37.16 -27.34
CA HIS A 231 -25.91 -38.02 -28.24
C HIS A 231 -26.76 -39.24 -28.60
N ARG A 232 -27.23 -39.28 -29.87
CA ARG A 232 -28.07 -40.36 -30.41
C ARG A 232 -27.25 -41.20 -31.37
N SER A 233 -26.86 -42.40 -30.94
CA SER A 233 -26.04 -43.32 -31.73
C SER A 233 -26.54 -44.75 -31.67
N LYS A 234 -25.99 -45.61 -32.53
CA LYS A 234 -26.16 -47.06 -32.47
C LYS A 234 -25.03 -47.61 -31.59
N TYR A 235 -25.33 -47.95 -30.34
CA TYR A 235 -24.38 -48.52 -29.39
C TYR A 235 -24.59 -50.03 -29.19
N THR A 236 -25.83 -50.51 -29.33
CA THR A 236 -26.22 -51.91 -29.30
C THR A 236 -26.75 -52.37 -30.67
N ASP A 237 -27.10 -53.64 -30.84
CA ASP A 237 -27.68 -54.16 -32.06
C ASP A 237 -29.08 -53.60 -32.36
N GLY A 238 -29.68 -52.85 -31.47
CA GLY A 238 -30.92 -52.14 -31.60
C GLY A 238 -30.88 -50.90 -32.49
N PRO A 239 -32.01 -50.19 -32.66
CA PRO A 239 -32.09 -48.96 -33.38
C PRO A 239 -31.25 -47.85 -32.62
N PRO A 240 -30.82 -46.77 -33.33
CA PRO A 240 -30.17 -45.65 -32.67
C PRO A 240 -31.03 -45.08 -31.55
N ASN A 241 -30.43 -44.90 -30.38
CA ASN A 241 -31.10 -44.36 -29.17
C ASN A 241 -30.21 -43.31 -28.48
N TYR A 242 -30.73 -42.62 -27.46
CA TYR A 242 -29.98 -41.65 -26.67
C TYR A 242 -29.23 -42.35 -25.54
N TRP A 243 -27.92 -42.51 -25.69
CA TRP A 243 -27.06 -43.26 -24.76
C TRP A 243 -26.24 -42.36 -23.87
N TYR A 244 -26.14 -41.07 -24.24
CA TYR A 244 -25.30 -40.12 -23.54
C TYR A 244 -25.90 -38.73 -23.66
N ALA A 245 -25.98 -38.02 -22.55
CA ALA A 245 -26.53 -36.65 -22.45
C ALA A 245 -25.76 -35.80 -21.47
N PHE A 246 -25.80 -34.51 -21.72
CA PHE A 246 -25.26 -33.46 -20.85
C PHE A 246 -26.28 -32.34 -20.75
N ALA A 247 -26.38 -31.72 -19.55
CA ALA A 247 -27.00 -30.42 -19.37
C ALA A 247 -26.12 -29.54 -18.47
N GLY A 248 -25.93 -28.27 -18.86
CA GLY A 248 -25.07 -27.34 -18.15
C GLY A 248 -24.48 -26.28 -19.07
N ASN A 249 -23.52 -25.54 -18.56
CA ASN A 249 -22.65 -24.69 -19.37
C ASN A 249 -21.44 -25.53 -19.86
N PRO A 250 -21.33 -25.84 -21.17
CA PRO A 250 -20.26 -26.69 -21.69
C PRO A 250 -18.85 -26.05 -21.55
N ASP A 251 -18.76 -24.74 -21.45
CA ASP A 251 -17.49 -24.00 -21.36
C ASP A 251 -16.99 -23.86 -19.92
N LEU A 252 -17.81 -24.25 -18.94
CA LEU A 252 -17.43 -24.16 -17.52
C LEU A 252 -16.46 -25.30 -17.15
N ASN A 253 -15.41 -24.92 -16.41
CA ASN A 253 -14.45 -25.86 -15.84
C ASN A 253 -14.94 -26.41 -14.49
N PRO A 254 -14.93 -27.73 -14.23
CA PRO A 254 -15.36 -28.32 -12.96
C PRO A 254 -14.58 -27.77 -11.76
N MET A 255 -13.25 -27.58 -11.87
CA MET A 255 -12.43 -27.07 -10.78
C MET A 255 -12.83 -25.66 -10.36
N LEU A 256 -13.19 -24.80 -11.35
CA LEU A 256 -13.72 -23.47 -11.07
C LEU A 256 -15.11 -23.51 -10.44
N ALA A 257 -15.97 -24.46 -10.88
CA ALA A 257 -17.30 -24.64 -10.30
C ALA A 257 -17.25 -25.05 -8.81
N TRP A 258 -16.21 -25.78 -8.41
CA TRP A 258 -15.99 -26.23 -7.02
C TRP A 258 -15.19 -25.28 -6.18
N ASP A 259 -14.54 -24.30 -6.76
CA ASP A 259 -13.78 -23.31 -6.02
C ASP A 259 -14.71 -22.38 -5.22
N GLN A 260 -14.57 -22.42 -3.91
CA GLN A 260 -15.31 -21.59 -2.97
C GLN A 260 -14.39 -20.62 -2.21
N THR A 261 -13.09 -20.65 -2.51
CA THR A 261 -12.08 -19.86 -1.81
C THR A 261 -11.86 -18.54 -2.54
N PRO A 262 -12.14 -17.39 -1.94
CA PRO A 262 -11.78 -16.10 -2.52
C PRO A 262 -10.26 -15.93 -2.63
N PRO A 263 -9.78 -15.20 -3.64
CA PRO A 263 -8.37 -14.85 -3.71
C PRO A 263 -7.97 -13.91 -2.58
N THR A 264 -6.73 -14.02 -2.13
CA THR A 264 -6.15 -13.15 -1.09
C THR A 264 -4.87 -12.48 -1.59
N ALA A 265 -4.55 -11.30 -1.01
CA ALA A 265 -3.25 -10.66 -1.16
C ALA A 265 -2.32 -11.21 -0.07
N SER A 266 -1.30 -11.97 -0.45
CA SER A 266 -0.46 -12.73 0.49
C SER A 266 0.84 -12.03 0.86
N LEU A 267 1.48 -11.33 -0.11
CA LEU A 267 2.70 -10.56 0.10
C LEU A 267 2.58 -9.22 -0.61
N THR A 268 3.03 -8.18 0.05
CA THR A 268 3.04 -6.82 -0.49
C THR A 268 4.42 -6.19 -0.33
N SER A 269 4.82 -5.39 -1.32
CA SER A 269 6.01 -4.55 -1.22
C SER A 269 5.68 -3.17 -1.79
N PRO A 270 5.97 -2.07 -1.07
CA PRO A 270 6.47 -2.05 0.30
C PRO A 270 5.53 -2.74 1.29
N GLU A 271 6.08 -3.28 2.39
CA GLU A 271 5.29 -3.91 3.45
C GLU A 271 4.38 -2.88 4.15
N PRO A 272 3.25 -3.32 4.74
CA PRO A 272 2.39 -2.44 5.53
C PRO A 272 3.18 -1.73 6.63
N GLY A 273 3.10 -0.39 6.68
CA GLY A 273 3.83 0.44 7.63
C GLY A 273 5.32 0.64 7.31
N ALA A 274 5.80 0.17 6.16
CA ALA A 274 7.18 0.41 5.75
C ALA A 274 7.50 1.90 5.74
N SER A 275 8.66 2.26 6.27
CA SER A 275 9.26 3.60 6.25
C SER A 275 10.57 3.55 5.46
N ASP A 276 11.11 4.72 5.11
CA ASP A 276 12.34 4.83 4.32
C ASP A 276 12.24 4.25 2.90
N VAL A 277 11.04 4.18 2.33
CA VAL A 277 10.81 3.68 0.98
C VAL A 277 11.39 4.64 -0.05
N ARG A 278 12.15 4.12 -1.02
CA ARG A 278 12.77 4.95 -2.08
C ARG A 278 11.70 5.54 -2.99
N PRO A 279 11.86 6.79 -3.48
CA PRO A 279 10.91 7.44 -4.40
C PRO A 279 10.61 6.64 -5.68
N GLY A 280 11.57 5.90 -6.18
CA GLY A 280 11.40 5.04 -7.37
C GLY A 280 10.98 3.61 -7.06
N ALA A 281 10.52 3.32 -5.84
CA ALA A 281 10.08 1.97 -5.49
C ALA A 281 8.84 1.57 -6.27
N LYS A 282 8.82 0.32 -6.72
CA LYS A 282 7.63 -0.31 -7.28
C LYS A 282 6.78 -0.86 -6.15
N VAL A 283 5.47 -0.84 -6.36
CA VAL A 283 4.53 -1.52 -5.46
C VAL A 283 4.19 -2.87 -6.07
N THR A 284 4.32 -3.95 -5.30
CA THR A 284 3.96 -5.30 -5.74
C THR A 284 2.95 -5.94 -4.80
N VAL A 285 2.06 -6.73 -5.38
CA VAL A 285 1.05 -7.52 -4.68
C VAL A 285 1.12 -8.95 -5.19
N GLN A 286 1.41 -9.90 -4.31
CA GLN A 286 1.33 -11.32 -4.58
C GLN A 286 -0.07 -11.81 -4.27
N LEU A 287 -0.74 -12.40 -5.23
CA LEU A 287 -2.05 -13.02 -5.07
C LEU A 287 -1.92 -14.52 -4.79
N SER A 288 -2.90 -15.08 -4.09
CA SER A 288 -2.90 -16.51 -3.74
C SER A 288 -3.16 -17.43 -4.93
N GLU A 289 -3.76 -16.91 -5.99
CA GLU A 289 -4.24 -17.66 -7.13
C GLU A 289 -4.44 -16.77 -8.37
N PRO A 290 -4.68 -17.37 -9.58
CA PRO A 290 -4.98 -16.60 -10.78
C PRO A 290 -6.26 -15.78 -10.63
N VAL A 291 -6.20 -14.51 -11.01
CA VAL A 291 -7.32 -13.58 -10.92
C VAL A 291 -7.59 -12.86 -12.23
N ILE A 292 -8.79 -12.30 -12.33
CA ILE A 292 -9.26 -11.39 -13.38
C ILE A 292 -9.67 -10.06 -12.76
N GLY A 293 -9.85 -9.04 -13.59
CA GLY A 293 -10.36 -7.74 -13.15
C GLY A 293 -9.30 -6.86 -12.49
N ILE A 294 -8.00 -7.15 -12.63
CA ILE A 294 -6.94 -6.22 -12.23
C ILE A 294 -6.93 -5.04 -13.20
N SER A 295 -7.14 -3.84 -12.67
CA SER A 295 -7.14 -2.57 -13.39
C SER A 295 -6.75 -1.44 -12.44
N THR A 296 -6.51 -0.24 -12.96
CA THR A 296 -6.23 0.96 -12.15
C THR A 296 -7.41 1.38 -11.25
N GLU A 297 -8.61 0.87 -11.52
CA GLU A 297 -9.79 1.08 -10.68
C GLU A 297 -9.87 0.11 -9.51
N THR A 298 -9.35 -1.11 -9.70
CA THR A 298 -9.45 -2.19 -8.71
C THR A 298 -8.19 -2.34 -7.86
N LEU A 299 -7.04 -1.89 -8.38
CA LEU A 299 -5.76 -1.80 -7.66
C LEU A 299 -5.19 -0.41 -7.88
N SER A 300 -5.15 0.42 -6.85
CA SER A 300 -4.79 1.83 -6.94
C SER A 300 -3.76 2.24 -5.89
N LEU A 301 -2.99 3.28 -6.23
CA LEU A 301 -2.05 3.96 -5.34
C LEU A 301 -2.57 5.38 -5.09
N ARG A 302 -2.60 5.81 -3.83
CA ARG A 302 -3.08 7.13 -3.41
C ARG A 302 -2.02 7.81 -2.57
N ASP A 303 -1.97 9.13 -2.65
CA ASP A 303 -1.12 9.97 -1.82
C ASP A 303 -1.74 10.23 -0.43
N ALA A 304 -1.11 11.12 0.36
CA ALA A 304 -1.54 11.47 1.72
C ALA A 304 -2.90 12.18 1.76
N ASP A 305 -3.28 12.87 0.70
CA ASP A 305 -4.55 13.59 0.57
C ASP A 305 -5.67 12.68 0.01
N GLY A 306 -5.32 11.44 -0.34
CA GLY A 306 -6.22 10.46 -0.92
C GLY A 306 -6.37 10.58 -2.44
N GLU A 307 -5.60 11.47 -3.08
CA GLU A 307 -5.62 11.64 -4.52
C GLU A 307 -4.90 10.48 -5.25
N PRO A 308 -5.37 10.08 -6.43
CA PRO A 308 -4.75 8.99 -7.18
C PRO A 308 -3.37 9.37 -7.71
N VAL A 309 -2.39 8.50 -7.48
CA VAL A 309 -1.06 8.60 -8.06
C VAL A 309 -1.02 7.86 -9.39
N ALA A 310 -0.54 8.50 -10.45
CA ALA A 310 -0.38 7.88 -11.76
C ALA A 310 0.72 6.80 -11.74
N PHE A 311 0.42 5.65 -12.34
CA PHE A 311 1.36 4.53 -12.44
C PHE A 311 1.08 3.66 -13.67
N THR A 312 2.11 2.98 -14.13
CA THR A 312 2.00 1.89 -15.10
C THR A 312 1.84 0.58 -14.36
N MET A 313 0.87 -0.25 -14.79
CA MET A 313 0.59 -1.54 -14.15
C MET A 313 1.00 -2.70 -15.05
N ALA A 314 1.60 -3.73 -14.44
CA ALA A 314 1.86 -5.03 -15.04
C ALA A 314 1.30 -6.13 -14.13
N HIS A 315 0.71 -7.16 -14.73
CA HIS A 315 0.26 -8.37 -14.04
C HIS A 315 0.86 -9.58 -14.75
N ASP A 316 1.54 -10.42 -13.99
CA ASP A 316 2.07 -11.69 -14.47
C ASP A 316 1.24 -12.85 -13.87
N PRO A 317 0.39 -13.50 -14.68
CA PRO A 317 -0.44 -14.60 -14.20
C PRO A 317 0.35 -15.85 -13.78
N ALA A 318 1.59 -16.01 -14.26
CA ALA A 318 2.41 -17.17 -13.92
C ALA A 318 3.02 -17.06 -12.52
N SER A 319 3.48 -15.86 -12.15
CA SER A 319 3.99 -15.57 -10.81
C SER A 319 2.91 -15.08 -9.85
N LEU A 320 1.69 -14.83 -10.34
CA LEU A 320 0.56 -14.27 -9.56
C LEU A 320 0.86 -12.89 -8.95
N VAL A 321 1.76 -12.11 -9.57
CA VAL A 321 2.20 -10.81 -9.07
C VAL A 321 1.63 -9.69 -9.91
N ALA A 322 0.98 -8.75 -9.26
CA ALA A 322 0.66 -7.43 -9.83
C ALA A 322 1.71 -6.40 -9.39
N THR A 323 2.20 -5.60 -10.32
CA THR A 323 3.22 -4.58 -10.10
C THR A 323 2.72 -3.23 -10.56
N LEU A 324 2.76 -2.23 -9.67
CA LEU A 324 2.51 -0.82 -9.98
C LEU A 324 3.87 -0.11 -10.01
N THR A 325 4.18 0.52 -11.12
CA THR A 325 5.37 1.35 -11.28
C THR A 325 4.92 2.81 -11.38
N PRO A 326 5.15 3.65 -10.37
CA PRO A 326 4.80 5.07 -10.44
C PRO A 326 5.41 5.73 -11.68
N ASP A 327 4.64 6.53 -12.39
CA ASP A 327 5.09 7.19 -13.64
C ASP A 327 6.09 8.33 -13.36
N ALA A 328 6.09 8.85 -12.14
CA ALA A 328 7.06 9.79 -11.62
C ALA A 328 7.58 9.32 -10.24
N PRO A 329 8.78 9.73 -9.82
CA PRO A 329 9.26 9.46 -8.47
C PRO A 329 8.26 9.97 -7.41
N LEU A 330 7.96 9.12 -6.43
CA LEU A 330 7.09 9.47 -5.31
C LEU A 330 7.71 10.61 -4.50
N THR A 331 6.90 11.52 -4.00
CA THR A 331 7.37 12.62 -3.15
C THR A 331 8.01 12.05 -1.88
N LEU A 332 9.17 12.60 -1.51
CA LEU A 332 9.85 12.27 -0.26
C LEU A 332 9.01 12.69 0.96
N SER A 333 9.27 12.08 2.11
CA SER A 333 8.58 12.38 3.38
C SER A 333 7.05 12.34 3.27
N SER A 334 6.52 11.43 2.45
CA SER A 334 5.10 11.37 2.13
C SER A 334 4.53 9.98 2.35
N ARG A 335 3.29 9.93 2.84
CA ARG A 335 2.53 8.68 3.01
C ARG A 335 1.81 8.33 1.72
N TYR A 336 1.85 7.06 1.38
CA TYR A 336 1.10 6.49 0.27
C TYR A 336 0.26 5.32 0.73
N THR A 337 -0.91 5.16 0.15
CA THR A 337 -1.85 4.06 0.46
C THR A 337 -2.16 3.29 -0.81
N VAL A 338 -2.00 1.97 -0.75
CA VAL A 338 -2.41 1.04 -1.80
C VAL A 338 -3.77 0.47 -1.43
N VAL A 339 -4.66 0.39 -2.40
CA VAL A 339 -6.01 -0.17 -2.22
C VAL A 339 -6.24 -1.23 -3.27
N ALA A 340 -6.58 -2.46 -2.84
CA ALA A 340 -7.07 -3.53 -3.68
C ALA A 340 -8.53 -3.81 -3.34
N SER A 341 -9.42 -3.77 -4.32
CA SER A 341 -10.87 -3.81 -4.15
C SER A 341 -11.48 -5.16 -4.54
N ALA A 342 -12.75 -5.38 -4.18
CA ALA A 342 -13.55 -6.54 -4.55
C ALA A 342 -13.81 -6.70 -6.07
N GLY A 343 -13.38 -5.73 -6.89
CA GLY A 343 -13.40 -5.86 -8.35
C GLY A 343 -12.40 -6.88 -8.88
N ILE A 344 -11.33 -7.17 -8.12
CA ILE A 344 -10.43 -8.28 -8.40
C ILE A 344 -11.15 -9.57 -8.00
N ARG A 345 -11.16 -10.55 -8.90
CA ARG A 345 -11.86 -11.82 -8.70
C ARG A 345 -10.98 -12.98 -9.17
N ASP A 346 -11.17 -14.15 -8.57
CA ASP A 346 -10.63 -15.39 -9.13
C ASP A 346 -11.33 -15.79 -10.43
N LEU A 347 -10.89 -16.88 -11.03
CA LEU A 347 -11.50 -17.41 -12.25
C LEU A 347 -12.89 -18.03 -11.99
N ALA A 348 -13.24 -18.33 -10.74
CA ALA A 348 -14.57 -18.79 -10.32
C ALA A 348 -15.55 -17.63 -10.07
N GLY A 349 -15.07 -16.38 -10.15
CA GLY A 349 -15.86 -15.17 -9.93
C GLY A 349 -15.93 -14.74 -8.45
N ARG A 350 -15.19 -15.38 -7.53
CA ARG A 350 -15.12 -15.01 -6.12
C ARG A 350 -14.33 -13.70 -5.99
N ALA A 351 -14.88 -12.75 -5.26
CA ALA A 351 -14.26 -11.45 -5.08
C ALA A 351 -13.15 -11.49 -4.04
N LEU A 352 -12.05 -10.79 -4.32
CA LEU A 352 -11.03 -10.47 -3.31
C LEU A 352 -11.68 -9.75 -2.13
N GLU A 353 -11.36 -10.17 -0.91
CA GLU A 353 -11.69 -9.36 0.26
C GLU A 353 -10.88 -8.06 0.20
N PRO A 354 -11.54 -6.88 0.21
CA PRO A 354 -10.83 -5.62 0.06
C PRO A 354 -9.74 -5.43 1.09
N VAL A 355 -8.55 -5.06 0.63
CA VAL A 355 -7.39 -4.81 1.48
C VAL A 355 -6.75 -3.48 1.13
N SER A 356 -6.25 -2.78 2.16
CA SER A 356 -5.46 -1.57 1.98
C SER A 356 -4.30 -1.55 2.96
N TRP A 357 -3.18 -0.97 2.52
CA TRP A 357 -2.01 -0.74 3.38
C TRP A 357 -1.30 0.54 2.97
N SER A 358 -0.52 1.09 3.90
CA SER A 358 0.22 2.32 3.67
C SER A 358 1.71 2.11 3.94
N PHE A 359 2.50 2.94 3.28
CA PHE A 359 3.94 3.08 3.51
C PHE A 359 4.33 4.56 3.47
N VAL A 360 5.54 4.89 3.95
CA VAL A 360 6.09 6.24 3.93
C VAL A 360 7.40 6.23 3.16
N THR A 361 7.56 7.17 2.24
CA THR A 361 8.82 7.37 1.53
C THR A 361 9.87 7.92 2.49
N ARG A 362 11.15 7.65 2.19
CA ARG A 362 12.25 8.14 3.01
C ARG A 362 12.18 9.65 3.22
N LEU A 363 12.73 10.09 4.33
CA LEU A 363 12.84 11.52 4.65
C LEU A 363 13.52 12.27 3.51
N ASP A 364 12.99 13.42 3.16
CA ASP A 364 13.65 14.42 2.31
C ASP A 364 14.72 15.12 3.16
N ALA A 365 15.72 14.36 3.53
CA ALA A 365 16.82 14.82 4.34
C ALA A 365 18.07 14.81 3.49
N ASP A 366 18.42 15.96 2.94
CA ASP A 366 19.73 16.15 2.36
C ASP A 366 20.75 16.21 3.50
N PRO A 367 21.76 15.31 3.50
CA PRO A 367 22.92 15.56 4.34
C PRO A 367 23.50 16.90 3.89
N LEU A 368 23.66 17.79 4.82
CA LEU A 368 24.35 19.05 4.55
C LEU A 368 25.78 18.70 4.11
N SER A 369 26.29 19.38 3.08
CA SER A 369 27.65 19.14 2.56
C SER A 369 28.74 19.41 3.59
N ALA A 370 28.41 20.15 4.66
CA ALA A 370 29.16 20.35 5.89
C ALA A 370 28.16 20.59 7.02
N THR A 371 28.57 20.28 8.26
CA THR A 371 27.81 20.64 9.45
C THR A 371 27.57 22.14 9.49
N LEU A 372 26.31 22.56 9.56
CA LEU A 372 25.98 24.00 9.62
C LEU A 372 25.85 24.46 11.06
N PRO A 373 26.49 25.58 11.42
CA PRO A 373 26.18 26.26 12.67
C PRO A 373 24.77 26.83 12.61
N ILE A 374 23.98 26.56 13.63
CA ILE A 374 22.65 27.12 13.79
C ILE A 374 22.56 27.89 15.11
N VAL A 375 21.65 28.82 15.18
CA VAL A 375 21.34 29.54 16.41
C VAL A 375 19.87 29.33 16.75
N LEU A 376 19.62 29.08 18.02
CA LEU A 376 18.31 29.23 18.64
C LEU A 376 18.32 30.58 19.38
N GLU A 377 17.43 31.46 18.98
CA GLU A 377 17.24 32.74 19.68
C GLU A 377 16.58 32.54 21.04
N SER A 378 16.56 33.54 21.91
CA SER A 378 15.86 33.41 23.19
C SER A 378 14.38 33.16 23.01
N GLY A 379 13.83 32.23 23.79
CA GLY A 379 12.45 31.81 23.70
C GLY A 379 12.27 30.29 23.87
N SER A 380 11.06 29.81 23.71
CA SER A 380 10.76 28.40 23.78
C SER A 380 10.76 27.79 22.38
N HIS A 381 11.55 26.74 22.18
CA HIS A 381 11.67 26.00 20.92
C HIS A 381 11.10 24.62 21.09
N GLU A 382 10.25 24.21 20.13
CA GLU A 382 9.76 22.84 20.05
C GLU A 382 10.81 21.96 19.36
N LEU A 383 11.21 20.90 20.03
CA LEU A 383 12.08 19.87 19.49
C LEU A 383 11.27 18.59 19.27
N LEU A 384 11.39 18.01 18.09
CA LEU A 384 10.71 16.78 17.71
C LEU A 384 11.70 15.63 17.49
N ARG A 385 11.28 14.43 17.83
CA ARG A 385 11.96 13.20 17.43
C ARG A 385 10.98 12.33 16.69
N PHE A 386 11.37 11.73 15.56
CA PHE A 386 10.51 10.93 14.72
C PHE A 386 10.79 9.44 14.91
N GLY A 387 9.70 8.66 14.91
CA GLY A 387 9.76 7.20 14.88
C GLY A 387 10.15 6.66 13.48
N PRO A 388 10.37 5.36 13.37
CA PRO A 388 10.69 4.71 12.09
C PRO A 388 9.60 4.88 11.03
N ASP A 389 8.36 5.10 11.47
CA ASP A 389 7.19 5.33 10.63
C ASP A 389 7.03 6.80 10.18
N GLY A 390 7.99 7.68 10.54
CA GLY A 390 7.95 9.10 10.20
C GLY A 390 6.93 9.92 11.00
N THR A 391 6.29 9.33 12.01
CA THR A 391 5.42 10.07 12.93
C THR A 391 6.21 10.64 14.10
N VAL A 392 5.66 11.68 14.73
CA VAL A 392 6.30 12.29 15.92
C VAL A 392 6.24 11.27 17.07
N ALA A 393 7.41 10.83 17.52
CA ALA A 393 7.57 9.90 18.63
C ALA A 393 7.73 10.62 19.96
N GLU A 394 8.42 11.76 19.98
CA GLU A 394 8.68 12.53 21.19
C GLU A 394 8.60 14.03 20.91
N HIS A 395 8.07 14.78 21.87
CA HIS A 395 8.07 16.22 21.93
C HIS A 395 8.91 16.70 23.11
N ARG A 396 9.65 17.75 22.92
CA ARG A 396 10.39 18.41 24.00
C ARG A 396 10.38 19.92 23.79
N ALA A 397 9.98 20.67 24.80
CA ALA A 397 10.21 22.09 24.83
C ALA A 397 11.64 22.39 25.33
N LEU A 398 12.33 23.26 24.66
CA LEU A 398 13.65 23.80 25.05
C LEU A 398 13.54 25.30 25.24
N ASP A 399 13.63 25.74 26.48
CA ASP A 399 13.68 27.17 26.80
C ASP A 399 15.11 27.67 26.70
N VAL A 400 15.33 28.67 25.86
CA VAL A 400 16.60 29.32 25.63
C VAL A 400 16.50 30.73 26.26
N VAL A 401 17.26 30.97 27.31
CA VAL A 401 17.27 32.27 28.01
C VAL A 401 18.04 33.29 27.19
N ASP A 402 19.24 32.87 26.74
CA ASP A 402 20.07 33.60 25.80
C ASP A 402 20.15 32.80 24.49
N ARG A 403 20.95 33.27 23.54
CA ARG A 403 21.21 32.50 22.32
C ARG A 403 21.92 31.20 22.62
N ARG A 404 21.45 30.11 21.98
CA ARG A 404 22.14 28.83 22.00
C ARG A 404 22.68 28.48 20.62
N TRP A 405 23.98 28.19 20.59
CA TRP A 405 24.68 27.76 19.38
C TRP A 405 24.67 26.24 19.31
N LEU A 406 24.28 25.71 18.18
CA LEU A 406 24.20 24.27 17.92
C LEU A 406 24.79 23.96 16.55
N GLN A 407 24.85 22.68 16.20
CA GLN A 407 25.23 22.22 14.88
C GLN A 407 24.09 21.41 14.28
N ALA A 408 23.82 21.60 12.99
CA ALA A 408 22.88 20.81 12.24
C ALA A 408 23.59 19.97 11.17
N ASP A 409 23.29 18.69 11.13
CA ASP A 409 23.88 17.75 10.18
C ASP A 409 22.99 17.54 8.97
N ARG A 410 21.69 17.74 9.11
CA ARG A 410 20.69 17.46 8.07
C ARG A 410 19.59 18.51 8.05
N ARG A 411 19.05 18.75 6.85
CA ARG A 411 17.82 19.53 6.62
C ARG A 411 16.79 18.63 5.97
N ALA A 412 15.55 18.68 6.42
CA ALA A 412 14.49 17.84 5.88
C ALA A 412 13.13 18.55 5.85
N ARG A 413 12.24 18.05 5.00
CA ARG A 413 10.79 18.21 5.15
C ARG A 413 10.27 16.96 5.83
N LEU A 414 9.54 17.12 6.92
CA LEU A 414 9.07 16.02 7.76
C LEU A 414 7.59 15.74 7.53
N VAL A 415 7.21 14.46 7.59
CA VAL A 415 5.83 14.02 7.37
C VAL A 415 4.87 14.65 8.38
N GLY A 416 3.82 15.30 7.89
CA GLY A 416 2.82 15.95 8.74
C GLY A 416 3.28 17.24 9.39
N GLN A 417 4.45 17.77 9.00
CA GLN A 417 4.98 19.03 9.50
C GLN A 417 5.11 20.06 8.37
N HIS A 418 4.92 21.32 8.69
CA HIS A 418 5.10 22.41 7.72
C HIS A 418 6.52 22.97 7.77
N GLY A 419 7.05 23.38 6.60
CA GLY A 419 8.34 24.03 6.49
C GLY A 419 9.54 23.09 6.50
N SER A 420 10.73 23.66 6.62
CA SER A 420 12.01 22.95 6.74
C SER A 420 12.36 22.71 8.19
N TRP A 421 13.02 21.60 8.46
CA TRP A 421 13.48 21.20 9.77
C TRP A 421 14.96 20.90 9.74
N LEU A 422 15.66 21.25 10.81
CA LEU A 422 17.10 21.05 10.99
C LEU A 422 17.32 19.97 12.05
N GLU A 423 18.06 18.91 11.70
CA GLU A 423 18.48 17.89 12.65
C GLU A 423 19.70 18.40 13.41
N ILE A 424 19.53 18.65 14.70
CA ILE A 424 20.58 19.07 15.60
C ILE A 424 21.17 17.86 16.33
N ASP A 425 22.51 17.88 16.54
CA ASP A 425 23.22 16.93 17.39
C ASP A 425 23.95 17.71 18.47
N ASP A 426 23.45 17.68 19.68
CA ASP A 426 24.01 18.38 20.83
C ASP A 426 24.40 17.38 21.92
N PRO A 427 25.63 17.46 22.48
CA PRO A 427 26.09 16.50 23.49
C PRO A 427 25.19 16.40 24.73
N SER A 428 24.46 17.49 25.05
CA SER A 428 23.56 17.53 26.23
C SER A 428 22.13 17.19 25.92
N LEU A 429 21.69 17.35 24.67
CA LEU A 429 20.32 17.11 24.23
C LEU A 429 20.18 15.78 23.46
N GLY A 430 21.24 15.35 22.75
CA GLY A 430 21.21 14.32 21.75
C GLY A 430 20.62 14.84 20.43
N ARG A 431 20.17 13.91 19.57
CA ARG A 431 19.61 14.24 18.24
C ARG A 431 18.15 14.63 18.32
N TRP A 432 17.82 15.79 17.78
CA TRP A 432 16.47 16.33 17.69
C TRP A 432 16.28 17.12 16.39
N TRP A 433 15.05 17.28 15.99
CA TRP A 433 14.66 18.16 14.88
C TRP A 433 14.05 19.44 15.43
N VAL A 434 14.46 20.58 14.90
CA VAL A 434 13.91 21.90 15.21
C VAL A 434 13.41 22.55 13.92
N ALA A 435 12.24 23.21 13.96
CA ALA A 435 11.70 23.92 12.81
C ALA A 435 12.61 25.09 12.41
N GLU A 436 13.01 25.15 11.14
CA GLU A 436 13.77 26.28 10.60
C GLU A 436 12.86 27.51 10.52
N SER A 437 13.20 28.56 11.22
CA SER A 437 12.42 29.79 11.36
C SER A 437 13.32 30.99 11.67
N GLY A 438 12.72 32.16 11.80
CA GLY A 438 13.47 33.34 12.29
C GLY A 438 14.04 33.18 13.71
N GLN A 439 13.48 32.23 14.50
CA GLN A 439 13.93 31.94 15.87
C GLN A 439 14.93 30.78 15.93
N ALA A 440 15.01 29.96 14.90
CA ALA A 440 15.93 28.83 14.79
C ALA A 440 16.39 28.72 13.32
N HIS A 441 17.61 29.13 13.05
CA HIS A 441 18.09 29.21 11.67
C HIS A 441 19.57 28.83 11.53
N ALA A 442 19.93 28.40 10.33
CA ALA A 442 21.31 28.10 9.96
C ALA A 442 22.08 29.37 9.64
N LEU A 443 23.33 29.42 10.12
CA LEU A 443 24.25 30.49 9.79
C LEU A 443 25.04 30.14 8.54
N GLY A 444 24.95 30.99 7.51
CA GLY A 444 25.74 30.85 6.28
C GLY A 444 26.99 31.75 6.33
N LEU A 445 28.12 31.23 5.85
CA LEU A 445 29.29 32.06 5.59
C LEU A 445 29.00 32.99 4.41
N VAL A 446 29.00 34.30 4.68
CA VAL A 446 28.77 35.32 3.66
C VAL A 446 30.07 35.89 3.14
N GLU A 447 31.02 36.16 4.03
CA GLU A 447 32.29 36.85 3.70
C GLU A 447 33.40 36.53 4.72
N GLU A 448 34.61 36.32 4.24
CA GLU A 448 35.80 36.32 5.07
C GLU A 448 36.87 37.27 4.50
N VAL A 449 37.41 38.13 5.33
CA VAL A 449 38.40 39.14 4.93
C VAL A 449 39.57 39.14 5.92
N ALA A 450 40.78 39.15 5.37
CA ALA A 450 41.97 39.38 6.18
C ALA A 450 42.05 40.84 6.63
N LEU A 451 42.38 41.05 7.88
CA LEU A 451 42.63 42.40 8.46
C LEU A 451 44.12 42.69 8.49
N ALA A 452 44.48 43.98 8.64
CA ALA A 452 45.88 44.33 8.83
C ALA A 452 46.39 43.72 10.16
N ALA A 453 47.65 43.34 10.16
CA ALA A 453 48.25 42.57 11.25
C ALA A 453 48.26 43.26 12.62
N ASP A 454 48.12 44.58 12.63
CA ASP A 454 48.09 45.40 13.84
C ASP A 454 46.70 45.91 14.25
N THR A 455 45.62 45.28 13.63
CA THR A 455 44.25 45.63 13.97
C THR A 455 43.98 45.29 15.44
N ARG A 456 43.52 46.24 16.23
CA ARG A 456 43.21 46.05 17.63
C ARG A 456 41.76 46.23 17.94
N LEU A 457 41.28 45.46 18.91
CA LEU A 457 39.92 45.47 19.39
C LEU A 457 39.92 45.77 20.88
N THR A 458 39.14 46.74 21.32
CA THR A 458 38.91 46.98 22.73
C THR A 458 37.66 46.24 23.19
N LEU A 459 37.85 45.44 24.21
CA LEU A 459 36.74 44.73 24.84
C LEU A 459 36.20 45.56 26.00
N PRO A 460 34.89 45.83 26.11
CA PRO A 460 34.29 46.51 27.26
C PRO A 460 34.49 45.71 28.56
N PRO A 461 34.31 46.33 29.74
CA PRO A 461 34.53 45.69 31.04
C PRO A 461 33.41 44.72 31.42
N GLN A 462 33.23 43.67 30.65
CA GLN A 462 32.29 42.55 30.87
C GLN A 462 32.93 41.25 30.38
N GLU A 463 32.35 40.12 30.73
CA GLU A 463 32.76 38.85 30.17
C GLU A 463 32.27 38.70 28.73
N HIS A 464 33.12 38.17 27.86
CA HIS A 464 32.87 37.98 26.46
C HIS A 464 33.03 36.51 26.09
N LEU A 465 32.01 35.96 25.49
CA LEU A 465 32.08 34.60 24.95
C LEU A 465 32.87 34.57 23.65
N THR A 466 33.84 33.69 23.57
CA THR A 466 34.59 33.45 22.33
C THR A 466 34.01 32.23 21.60
N HIS A 467 34.29 32.12 20.31
CA HIS A 467 33.82 31.07 19.44
C HIS A 467 35.00 30.43 18.69
N ARG A 468 34.82 29.18 18.25
CA ARG A 468 35.76 28.50 17.37
C ARG A 468 35.03 28.03 16.13
N PHE A 469 35.69 28.15 14.98
CA PHE A 469 35.22 27.59 13.71
C PHE A 469 35.96 26.30 13.43
N ASP A 470 35.31 25.36 12.71
CA ASP A 470 35.93 24.15 12.23
C ASP A 470 36.98 24.40 11.15
N GLU A 471 37.65 23.36 10.68
CA GLU A 471 38.67 23.46 9.63
C GLU A 471 38.11 23.99 8.29
N ALA A 472 36.83 23.72 8.00
CA ALA A 472 36.14 24.29 6.87
C ALA A 472 35.73 25.75 7.07
N GLY A 473 35.86 26.26 8.29
CA GLY A 473 35.56 27.64 8.63
C GLY A 473 34.08 27.96 8.73
N VAL A 474 33.24 26.98 8.89
CA VAL A 474 31.78 27.11 8.83
C VAL A 474 31.10 26.76 10.16
N SER A 475 31.57 25.72 10.83
CA SER A 475 31.00 25.28 12.11
C SER A 475 31.44 26.20 13.25
N LEU A 476 30.50 26.59 14.11
CA LEU A 476 30.71 27.50 15.21
C LEU A 476 30.48 26.80 16.55
N THR A 477 31.52 26.67 17.35
CA THR A 477 31.42 26.12 18.71
C THR A 477 31.73 27.16 19.74
N PRO A 478 31.04 27.19 20.91
CA PRO A 478 31.43 28.04 22.03
C PRO A 478 32.86 27.75 22.47
N GLY A 479 33.62 28.80 22.71
CA GLY A 479 34.96 28.75 23.27
C GLY A 479 34.95 29.05 24.76
N ILE A 480 35.95 29.76 25.18
CA ILE A 480 36.10 30.21 26.58
C ILE A 480 35.54 31.62 26.76
N GLU A 481 35.01 31.90 27.93
CA GLU A 481 34.73 33.27 28.34
C GLU A 481 36.02 34.01 28.65
N ILE A 482 36.09 35.24 28.19
CA ILE A 482 37.25 36.11 28.42
C ILE A 482 36.82 37.40 29.13
N ALA A 483 37.59 37.80 30.12
CA ALA A 483 37.36 39.08 30.79
C ALA A 483 37.62 40.24 29.84
N GLY A 484 36.77 41.25 29.91
CA GLY A 484 36.89 42.50 29.19
C GLY A 484 37.94 43.46 29.82
N ASP A 485 37.78 44.72 29.47
CA ASP A 485 38.68 45.81 29.84
C ASP A 485 40.15 45.61 29.38
N ARG A 486 40.26 45.09 28.16
CA ARG A 486 41.56 44.87 27.51
C ARG A 486 41.52 45.12 26.01
N VAL A 487 42.70 45.38 25.47
CA VAL A 487 42.91 45.49 24.04
C VAL A 487 43.46 44.14 23.52
N VAL A 488 42.85 43.61 22.51
CA VAL A 488 43.29 42.37 21.80
C VAL A 488 43.60 42.69 20.34
N THR A 489 44.55 41.97 19.75
CA THR A 489 44.81 42.05 18.30
C THR A 489 43.93 41.08 17.54
N VAL A 490 43.47 41.46 16.34
CA VAL A 490 42.66 40.65 15.44
C VAL A 490 43.21 40.71 14.02
N ASP A 491 43.15 39.61 13.29
CA ASP A 491 43.73 39.50 11.96
C ASP A 491 42.72 39.12 10.86
N ARG A 492 41.53 38.65 11.22
CA ARG A 492 40.47 38.26 10.28
C ARG A 492 39.11 38.72 10.75
N ARG A 493 38.27 39.05 9.77
CA ARG A 493 36.82 39.27 9.92
C ARG A 493 36.07 38.22 9.14
N ARG A 494 35.01 37.67 9.73
CA ARG A 494 34.09 36.75 9.10
C ARG A 494 32.65 37.18 9.32
N VAL A 495 31.83 37.09 8.31
CA VAL A 495 30.39 37.34 8.40
C VAL A 495 29.66 36.05 8.25
N LEU A 496 28.86 35.69 9.24
CA LEU A 496 27.94 34.58 9.24
C LEU A 496 26.55 35.13 9.51
N ASP A 497 25.63 34.93 8.59
CA ASP A 497 24.23 35.34 8.71
C ASP A 497 24.07 36.80 9.21
N GLY A 498 24.79 37.71 8.57
CA GLY A 498 24.77 39.13 8.94
C GLY A 498 25.51 39.47 10.21
N ARG A 499 26.08 38.51 10.92
CA ARG A 499 26.87 38.73 12.14
C ARG A 499 28.34 38.75 11.82
N THR A 500 29.05 39.69 12.43
CA THR A 500 30.48 39.85 12.23
C THR A 500 31.27 39.25 13.37
N PHE A 501 32.21 38.40 13.04
CA PHE A 501 33.16 37.79 13.97
C PHE A 501 34.57 38.22 13.63
N LEU A 502 35.39 38.48 14.67
CA LEU A 502 36.77 38.89 14.56
C LEU A 502 37.69 37.86 15.20
N ARG A 503 38.71 37.39 14.46
CA ARG A 503 39.67 36.41 14.96
C ARG A 503 40.77 37.08 15.79
N MET A 504 40.94 36.62 17.00
CA MET A 504 41.98 37.12 17.91
C MET A 504 43.30 36.39 17.69
N THR A 505 44.43 37.12 17.81
CA THR A 505 45.78 36.62 17.47
C THR A 505 46.73 36.51 18.64
N GLY A 506 46.37 36.95 19.85
CA GLY A 506 47.33 37.06 20.96
C GLY A 506 47.03 36.14 22.15
N GLY A 507 48.10 35.64 22.78
CA GLY A 507 48.03 34.91 24.05
C GLY A 507 47.26 33.60 24.01
N GLY A 508 46.67 33.20 25.14
CA GLY A 508 45.89 31.96 25.28
C GLY A 508 44.54 31.92 24.51
N ILE A 509 44.22 33.00 23.80
CA ILE A 509 42.99 33.18 23.02
C ILE A 509 43.25 33.21 21.50
N ALA A 510 44.48 32.97 21.09
CA ALA A 510 44.84 32.96 19.66
C ALA A 510 43.99 31.94 18.87
N GLY A 511 43.45 32.39 17.74
CA GLY A 511 42.57 31.61 16.88
C GLY A 511 41.09 31.55 17.33
N ALA A 512 40.77 32.10 18.52
CA ALA A 512 39.38 32.26 18.93
C ALA A 512 38.76 33.48 18.24
N TRP A 513 37.44 33.38 17.99
CA TRP A 513 36.66 34.42 17.36
C TRP A 513 35.73 35.07 18.38
N ILE A 514 35.56 36.38 18.27
CA ILE A 514 34.60 37.13 19.10
C ILE A 514 33.57 37.80 18.20
N GLU A 515 32.31 37.78 18.59
CA GLU A 515 31.27 38.50 17.84
C GLU A 515 31.49 40.01 17.99
N SER A 516 31.55 40.71 16.88
CA SER A 516 31.65 42.17 16.85
C SER A 516 30.28 42.78 17.12
N THR A 517 30.01 43.13 18.34
CA THR A 517 28.80 43.84 18.75
C THR A 517 29.05 45.36 18.73
N PRO A 518 27.99 46.20 18.76
CA PRO A 518 28.18 47.67 18.90
C PRO A 518 28.97 48.10 20.12
N ALA A 519 29.00 47.28 21.16
CA ALA A 519 29.79 47.55 22.37
C ALA A 519 31.28 47.22 22.19
N ILE A 520 31.63 46.36 21.24
CA ILE A 520 33.01 45.97 20.94
C ILE A 520 33.51 46.85 19.81
N ALA A 521 34.23 47.86 20.18
CA ALA A 521 34.74 48.83 19.22
C ALA A 521 36.14 48.45 18.71
N GLN A 522 36.30 48.57 17.42
CA GLN A 522 37.60 48.55 16.79
C GLN A 522 38.36 49.84 17.14
N THR A 523 39.44 49.73 17.86
CA THR A 523 40.28 50.88 18.22
C THR A 523 41.69 50.62 17.77
N GLU A 524 42.28 51.65 17.12
CA GLU A 524 43.65 51.68 16.71
C GLU A 524 44.15 50.61 15.75
N ALA A 525 44.07 50.94 14.50
CA ALA A 525 45.04 50.46 13.54
C ALA A 525 46.09 51.55 13.38
N SER A 526 47.33 51.20 13.52
CA SER A 526 48.37 52.13 13.18
C SER A 526 48.21 52.55 11.72
N ALA A 527 47.95 53.82 11.50
CA ALA A 527 47.83 54.47 10.19
C ALA A 527 46.58 54.09 9.36
N ARG A 528 45.37 54.22 9.89
CA ARG A 528 44.19 53.95 9.06
C ARG A 528 43.53 55.20 8.54
N ARG A 529 43.38 55.17 7.23
CA ARG A 529 42.53 56.10 6.47
C ARG A 529 41.10 55.66 6.59
N VAL A 530 40.15 56.60 6.56
CA VAL A 530 38.78 56.33 6.15
C VAL A 530 38.84 55.65 4.78
N LEU A 531 38.38 54.43 4.69
CA LEU A 531 38.49 53.64 3.47
C LEU A 531 37.50 54.09 2.40
N ALA A 532 36.30 54.46 2.81
CA ALA A 532 35.30 55.03 1.94
C ALA A 532 34.27 55.81 2.75
N THR A 533 33.88 56.97 2.23
CA THR A 533 32.71 57.69 2.72
C THR A 533 31.75 57.80 1.56
N THR A 534 30.53 57.33 1.77
CA THR A 534 29.46 57.42 0.78
C THR A 534 28.32 58.25 1.34
N GLU A 535 27.89 59.23 0.56
CA GLU A 535 26.67 59.97 0.87
C GLU A 535 25.45 59.07 0.53
N ARG A 536 24.45 59.13 1.38
CA ARG A 536 23.15 58.46 1.11
C ARG A 536 22.33 59.39 0.22
N ALA A 537 21.55 58.81 -0.68
CA ALA A 537 20.68 59.53 -1.62
C ALA A 537 19.63 60.43 -0.90
N SER A 538 19.32 60.13 0.36
CA SER A 538 18.46 60.92 1.25
C SER A 538 18.91 60.76 2.69
N GLU A 539 18.57 61.74 3.49
CA GLU A 539 18.78 61.69 4.94
C GLU A 539 17.95 60.52 5.55
N ALA A 540 18.62 59.68 6.35
CA ALA A 540 17.99 58.52 6.99
C ALA A 540 17.93 58.75 8.52
N ARG A 541 16.87 58.28 9.15
CA ARG A 541 16.71 58.33 10.60
C ARG A 541 17.49 57.15 11.23
N LEU A 542 18.25 57.44 12.28
CA LEU A 542 18.91 56.46 13.11
C LEU A 542 18.06 56.19 14.35
N VAL A 543 17.71 54.90 14.56
CA VAL A 543 17.03 54.47 15.77
C VAL A 543 17.98 53.55 16.53
N LEU A 544 18.31 53.95 17.76
CA LEU A 544 19.15 53.18 18.66
C LEU A 544 18.23 52.38 19.60
N GLU A 545 18.46 51.08 19.66
CA GLU A 545 17.79 50.23 20.66
C GLU A 545 18.48 50.40 22.03
N PRO A 546 17.73 50.20 23.14
CA PRO A 546 18.32 50.24 24.48
C PRO A 546 19.51 49.29 24.59
N GLY A 547 20.47 49.66 25.40
CA GLY A 547 21.72 48.95 25.62
C GLY A 547 22.94 49.83 25.51
N LEU A 548 24.08 49.34 25.96
CA LEU A 548 25.33 50.12 25.94
C LEU A 548 25.69 50.47 24.49
N ARG A 549 25.79 51.77 24.18
CA ARG A 549 26.17 52.29 22.87
C ARG A 549 27.36 53.20 23.00
N ILE A 550 28.33 53.07 22.10
CA ILE A 550 29.51 53.90 22.07
C ILE A 550 29.56 54.68 20.75
N ALA A 551 29.55 55.96 20.81
CA ALA A 551 29.83 56.89 19.70
C ALA A 551 31.33 57.22 19.63
N PHE A 552 31.81 57.36 18.42
CA PHE A 552 33.21 57.63 18.14
C PHE A 552 33.37 58.91 17.33
N ARG A 553 34.48 59.63 17.59
CA ARG A 553 34.95 60.71 16.71
C ARG A 553 36.30 60.31 16.14
N PHE A 554 36.45 60.41 14.83
CA PHE A 554 37.68 60.03 14.13
C PHE A 554 38.38 61.26 13.55
N ASP A 555 39.69 61.22 13.49
CA ASP A 555 40.46 62.18 12.74
C ASP A 555 40.47 61.87 11.24
N ARG A 556 41.08 62.73 10.41
CA ARG A 556 41.17 62.51 8.96
C ARG A 556 41.97 61.25 8.57
N ALA A 557 42.71 60.67 9.48
CA ALA A 557 43.45 59.43 9.29
C ALA A 557 42.66 58.22 9.76
N GLY A 558 41.43 58.41 10.22
CA GLY A 558 40.57 57.32 10.73
C GLY A 558 40.95 56.84 12.14
N ARG A 559 41.71 57.64 12.93
CA ARG A 559 42.02 57.31 14.32
C ARG A 559 40.93 57.82 15.23
N VAL A 560 40.58 57.09 16.26
CA VAL A 560 39.63 57.52 17.29
C VAL A 560 40.28 58.63 18.10
N VAL A 561 39.69 59.81 18.07
CA VAL A 561 40.11 60.94 18.85
C VAL A 561 39.26 61.19 20.08
N GLU A 562 38.03 60.69 20.05
CA GLU A 562 37.08 60.82 21.15
C GLU A 562 36.09 59.66 21.18
N ARG A 563 35.66 59.32 22.40
CA ARG A 563 34.61 58.27 22.62
C ARG A 563 33.57 58.81 23.58
N ARG A 564 32.31 58.46 23.35
CA ARG A 564 31.23 58.79 24.27
C ARG A 564 30.35 57.56 24.43
N THR A 565 30.18 57.10 25.66
CA THR A 565 29.19 56.05 25.97
C THR A 565 27.85 56.73 26.15
N LEU A 566 26.82 56.17 25.50
CA LEU A 566 25.42 56.62 25.55
C LEU A 566 24.65 55.74 26.52
N SER A 567 23.97 56.33 27.49
CA SER A 567 23.07 55.66 28.40
C SER A 567 21.71 55.43 27.75
N ASP A 568 20.91 54.50 28.30
CA ASP A 568 19.55 54.23 27.80
C ASP A 568 18.64 55.47 27.87
N GLU A 569 18.83 56.33 28.86
CA GLU A 569 18.12 57.60 29.02
C GLU A 569 18.47 58.57 27.89
N GLU A 570 19.76 58.70 27.57
CA GLU A 570 20.22 59.48 26.44
C GLU A 570 19.72 58.97 25.13
N ILE A 571 19.79 57.65 24.91
CA ILE A 571 19.32 56.97 23.68
C ILE A 571 17.83 57.27 23.44
N GLY A 572 16.99 57.17 24.47
CA GLY A 572 15.56 57.43 24.39
C GLY A 572 15.19 58.88 24.02
N SER A 573 16.10 59.85 24.26
CA SER A 573 15.89 61.29 23.98
C SER A 573 16.47 61.75 22.63
N LEU A 574 17.31 60.96 21.97
CA LEU A 574 18.05 61.36 20.77
C LEU A 574 17.24 61.13 19.49
N ALA A 575 16.98 62.20 18.73
CA ALA A 575 16.47 62.15 17.36
C ALA A 575 17.66 62.29 16.39
N LEU A 576 18.25 61.16 16.02
CA LEU A 576 19.43 61.13 15.20
C LEU A 576 19.11 60.91 13.73
N THR A 577 19.85 61.60 12.84
CA THR A 577 19.83 61.38 11.41
C THR A 577 21.21 61.11 10.87
N THR A 578 21.32 60.46 9.73
CA THR A 578 22.58 60.22 9.01
C THR A 578 22.42 60.48 7.53
N ARG A 579 23.41 61.12 6.93
CA ARG A 579 23.58 61.28 5.49
C ARG A 579 24.78 60.56 4.94
N GLU A 580 25.72 60.26 5.81
CA GLU A 580 26.99 59.69 5.42
C GLU A 580 27.20 58.32 6.05
N ARG A 581 27.78 57.45 5.27
CA ARG A 581 28.28 56.15 5.72
C ARG A 581 29.79 56.14 5.50
N SER A 582 30.53 55.88 6.54
CA SER A 582 31.99 55.75 6.45
C SER A 582 32.42 54.34 6.82
N ILE A 583 33.35 53.78 6.06
CA ILE A 583 34.05 52.55 6.41
C ILE A 583 35.39 52.96 7.00
N ILE A 584 35.58 52.70 8.29
CA ILE A 584 36.78 53.05 9.01
C ILE A 584 37.47 51.76 9.45
N GLY A 585 38.60 51.49 8.86
CA GLY A 585 39.17 50.14 8.96
C GLY A 585 38.34 49.16 8.15
N VAL A 586 37.64 48.26 8.80
CA VAL A 586 36.74 47.27 8.18
C VAL A 586 35.29 47.40 8.66
N SER A 587 35.05 48.33 9.57
CA SER A 587 33.72 48.48 10.17
C SER A 587 32.97 49.64 9.54
N PRO A 588 31.70 49.44 9.17
CA PRO A 588 30.84 50.50 8.70
C PRO A 588 30.32 51.33 9.87
N PHE A 589 30.29 52.63 9.68
CA PHE A 589 29.79 53.62 10.65
C PHE A 589 28.77 54.52 9.96
N ALA A 590 27.67 54.79 10.63
CA ALA A 590 26.76 55.84 10.26
C ALA A 590 27.27 57.15 10.92
N ILE A 591 27.54 58.17 10.12
CA ILE A 591 27.93 59.47 10.63
C ILE A 591 26.67 60.26 10.98
N VAL A 592 26.54 60.68 12.20
CA VAL A 592 25.40 61.47 12.69
C VAL A 592 25.43 62.85 12.04
N ALA A 593 24.35 63.21 11.35
CA ALA A 593 24.31 64.45 10.56
C ALA A 593 24.09 65.72 11.41
N SER A 594 23.35 65.59 12.51
CA SER A 594 22.93 66.77 13.30
C SER A 594 22.66 66.42 14.78
N GLY A 595 22.43 67.43 15.62
CA GLY A 595 22.15 67.29 17.04
C GLY A 595 23.41 67.22 17.89
N GLU A 596 23.28 66.87 19.18
CA GLU A 596 24.38 66.78 20.13
C GLU A 596 25.49 65.80 19.71
N LEU A 597 25.17 64.84 18.92
CA LEU A 597 26.12 63.89 18.38
C LEU A 597 26.50 64.16 16.90
N GLY A 598 26.21 65.36 16.39
CA GLY A 598 26.64 65.77 15.05
C GLY A 598 28.11 65.55 14.78
N GLY A 599 28.47 64.83 13.71
CA GLY A 599 29.86 64.46 13.38
C GLY A 599 30.40 63.24 14.16
N TRP A 600 29.64 62.64 15.05
CA TRP A 600 30.02 61.39 15.69
C TRP A 600 29.65 60.19 14.79
N ALA A 601 30.44 59.16 14.91
CA ALA A 601 30.25 57.91 14.16
C ALA A 601 29.65 56.83 15.08
N LEU A 602 28.56 56.23 14.65
CA LEU A 602 27.93 55.09 15.32
C LEU A 602 28.19 53.84 14.49
N PRO A 603 28.72 52.75 15.08
CA PRO A 603 28.96 51.51 14.33
C PRO A 603 27.63 50.93 13.81
N GLU A 604 27.54 50.65 12.50
CA GLU A 604 26.39 49.96 11.94
C GLU A 604 26.41 48.49 12.37
N GLY A 605 25.28 48.00 12.89
CA GLY A 605 25.12 46.60 13.35
C GLY A 605 23.90 46.42 14.23
N PRO A 606 23.75 45.26 14.90
CA PRO A 606 22.63 44.99 15.78
C PRO A 606 22.38 46.08 16.81
N GLY A 607 21.13 46.49 16.98
CA GLY A 607 20.71 47.56 17.88
C GLY A 607 20.81 48.98 17.31
N ILE A 608 21.18 49.13 16.04
CA ILE A 608 21.11 50.41 15.31
C ILE A 608 20.33 50.19 14.02
N GLN A 609 19.14 50.72 13.95
CA GLN A 609 18.30 50.66 12.75
C GLN A 609 18.45 51.98 11.96
N ILE A 610 18.65 51.87 10.65
CA ILE A 610 18.70 52.97 9.72
C ILE A 610 17.43 52.96 8.89
N LEU A 611 16.49 53.83 9.19
CA LEU A 611 15.21 53.94 8.52
C LEU A 611 15.30 55.02 7.42
N ALA A 612 14.98 54.66 6.16
CA ALA A 612 14.86 55.62 5.08
C ALA A 612 13.81 56.69 5.41
N ALA A 613 14.03 57.93 5.05
CA ALA A 613 13.01 58.95 5.17
C ALA A 613 11.76 58.54 4.38
N SER A 614 10.61 58.50 5.02
CA SER A 614 9.35 58.29 4.35
C SER A 614 9.13 59.41 3.33
N ARG A 615 9.01 59.10 2.04
CA ARG A 615 8.48 60.05 1.07
C ARG A 615 7.05 60.36 1.51
N THR A 616 6.80 61.58 1.99
CA THR A 616 5.44 62.13 1.99
C THR A 616 4.97 62.13 0.55
N PRO A 617 3.78 61.59 0.21
CA PRO A 617 3.22 61.77 -1.11
C PRO A 617 2.98 63.28 -1.30
N ASP A 618 3.54 63.86 -2.36
CA ASP A 618 3.14 65.18 -2.85
C ASP A 618 1.64 65.14 -3.08
N VAL A 619 0.92 65.92 -2.31
CA VAL A 619 -0.44 66.29 -2.61
C VAL A 619 -0.35 67.28 -3.75
N ALA A 620 -0.62 66.81 -4.94
CA ALA A 620 -0.80 67.72 -6.08
C ALA A 620 -2.10 68.46 -5.91
N ASP A 621 -2.02 69.81 -5.96
CA ASP A 621 -3.15 70.71 -6.22
C ASP A 621 -3.74 70.48 -7.62
#